data_3ee4833c7453effb107cdfc319535407
#
_entry.id   3ee4833c7453effb107cdfc319535407
#
_cell.length_a   1.000
_cell.length_b   1.000
_cell.length_c   1.000
_cell.angle_alpha   90.00
_cell.angle_beta   90.00
_cell.angle_gamma   90.00
#
_symmetry.space_group_name_H-M   'P 1'
#
loop_
_entity.id
_entity.type
_entity.pdbx_description
1 polymer ?
#
loop_
_entity_poly.entity_id
_entity_poly.type
_entity_poly.pdbx_seq_one_letter_code
_entity_poly.pdbx_strand_id
1 'polypeptide(L)'
;MSTIQYISTRDTNNRVTASQAILKGIAEDGGLYVPTTLPEVTLDWEVLKNQSYQEIAIEILSAFLTDFTKEEITACVHSAYDTTFDTKEIVPVKRVGDRHFMELFHGRTIAFKDMALSILPYLLTTAAKKNKSDKEIVILTATSGDTGKAALAGFADVPHTNIIVFYPSIGGALEL
;
A
#
# COMPACT_ATOMS: atom_id res chain seq x y z
N MET A 1 -20.10 1.14 12.87
CA MET A 1 -19.38 2.20 12.12
C MET A 1 -19.95 2.26 10.72
N SER A 2 -20.15 3.45 10.17
CA SER A 2 -20.63 3.61 8.78
C SER A 2 -19.54 3.17 7.82
N THR A 3 -19.89 2.41 6.78
CA THR A 3 -18.93 1.96 5.77
C THR A 3 -18.49 3.15 4.93
N ILE A 4 -17.17 3.42 4.89
CA ILE A 4 -16.60 4.44 4.01
C ILE A 4 -16.71 3.96 2.57
N GLN A 5 -17.24 4.81 1.71
CA GLN A 5 -17.29 4.59 0.27
C GLN A 5 -16.23 5.46 -0.42
N TYR A 6 -15.87 5.06 -1.61
CA TYR A 6 -14.88 5.73 -2.45
C TYR A 6 -15.55 6.22 -3.73
N ILE A 7 -15.16 7.39 -4.19
CA ILE A 7 -15.65 8.03 -5.42
C ILE A 7 -14.48 8.42 -6.31
N SER A 8 -14.74 8.53 -7.60
CA SER A 8 -13.74 9.10 -8.51
C SER A 8 -13.57 10.61 -8.27
N THR A 9 -12.35 11.10 -8.45
CA THR A 9 -12.08 12.54 -8.48
C THR A 9 -12.75 13.27 -9.63
N ARG A 10 -13.29 12.54 -10.63
CA ARG A 10 -13.96 13.08 -11.80
C ARG A 10 -15.48 12.85 -11.81
N ASP A 11 -15.95 11.80 -11.11
CA ASP A 11 -17.37 11.49 -10.97
C ASP A 11 -17.68 11.10 -9.52
N THR A 12 -18.48 11.92 -8.84
CA THR A 12 -18.88 11.72 -7.44
C THR A 12 -20.10 10.81 -7.27
N ASN A 13 -20.76 10.42 -8.37
CA ASN A 13 -22.00 9.63 -8.31
C ASN A 13 -21.71 8.13 -8.22
N ASN A 14 -20.62 7.67 -8.81
CA ASN A 14 -20.24 6.25 -8.79
C ASN A 14 -19.47 5.94 -7.51
N ARG A 15 -20.14 5.23 -6.59
CA ARG A 15 -19.59 4.86 -5.28
C ARG A 15 -19.17 3.40 -5.27
N VAL A 16 -17.98 3.14 -4.75
CA VAL A 16 -17.42 1.79 -4.61
C VAL A 16 -16.91 1.56 -3.18
N THR A 17 -16.75 0.31 -2.79
CA THR A 17 -16.08 -0.04 -1.52
C THR A 17 -14.56 0.11 -1.64
N ALA A 18 -13.85 0.08 -0.52
CA ALA A 18 -12.38 0.13 -0.53
C ALA A 18 -11.78 -1.04 -1.34
N SER A 19 -12.27 -2.26 -1.15
CA SER A 19 -11.79 -3.42 -1.91
C SER A 19 -12.05 -3.30 -3.42
N GLN A 20 -13.20 -2.74 -3.81
CA GLN A 20 -13.50 -2.49 -5.21
C GLN A 20 -12.59 -1.40 -5.79
N ALA A 21 -12.33 -0.32 -5.05
CA ALA A 21 -11.43 0.74 -5.46
C ALA A 21 -9.99 0.22 -5.66
N ILE A 22 -9.49 -0.60 -4.72
CA ILE A 22 -8.16 -1.23 -4.81
C ILE A 22 -8.09 -2.14 -6.04
N LEU A 23 -9.09 -2.98 -6.25
CA LEU A 23 -9.10 -3.94 -7.36
C LEU A 23 -9.18 -3.24 -8.74
N LYS A 24 -9.94 -2.15 -8.84
CA LYS A 24 -10.04 -1.36 -10.08
C LYS A 24 -8.78 -0.53 -10.35
N GLY A 25 -8.12 -0.05 -9.31
CA GLY A 25 -6.94 0.83 -9.40
C GLY A 25 -7.32 2.23 -9.86
N ILE A 26 -7.64 2.41 -11.14
CA ILE A 26 -8.10 3.69 -11.72
C ILE A 26 -9.59 3.59 -12.01
N ALA A 27 -10.34 4.67 -11.76
CA ALA A 27 -11.75 4.73 -12.09
C ALA A 27 -11.99 4.72 -13.61
N GLU A 28 -13.18 4.25 -14.04
CA GLU A 28 -13.51 4.12 -15.47
C GLU A 28 -13.47 5.44 -16.25
N ASP A 29 -13.66 6.56 -15.55
CA ASP A 29 -13.55 7.93 -16.09
C ASP A 29 -12.11 8.47 -16.08
N GLY A 30 -11.13 7.65 -15.66
CA GLY A 30 -9.72 8.01 -15.55
C GLY A 30 -9.39 8.85 -14.31
N GLY A 31 -10.33 9.01 -13.37
CA GLY A 31 -10.09 9.64 -12.07
C GLY A 31 -9.44 8.69 -11.07
N LEU A 32 -9.00 9.25 -9.95
CA LEU A 32 -8.49 8.49 -8.80
C LEU A 32 -9.61 8.26 -7.79
N TYR A 33 -9.60 7.11 -7.11
CA TYR A 33 -10.51 6.87 -6.03
C TYR A 33 -10.09 7.58 -4.75
N VAL A 34 -11.00 8.35 -4.17
CA VAL A 34 -10.83 9.04 -2.88
C VAL A 34 -11.99 8.68 -1.94
N PRO A 35 -11.76 8.63 -0.62
CA PRO A 35 -12.83 8.36 0.32
C PRO A 35 -13.85 9.51 0.34
N THR A 36 -15.14 9.19 0.48
CA THR A 36 -16.21 10.20 0.57
C THR A 36 -16.12 11.05 1.84
N THR A 37 -15.51 10.51 2.88
CA THR A 37 -15.27 11.18 4.16
C THR A 37 -13.94 10.71 4.72
N LEU A 38 -13.18 11.60 5.34
CA LEU A 38 -12.01 11.19 6.11
C LEU A 38 -12.51 10.58 7.43
N PRO A 39 -11.99 9.40 7.82
CA PRO A 39 -12.35 8.81 9.11
C PRO A 39 -11.82 9.68 10.25
N GLU A 40 -12.65 9.84 11.28
CA GLU A 40 -12.15 10.36 12.56
C GLU A 40 -11.39 9.26 13.27
N VAL A 41 -10.07 9.38 13.29
CA VAL A 41 -9.20 8.46 14.04
C VAL A 41 -8.81 9.16 15.34
N THR A 42 -9.40 8.72 16.44
CA THR A 42 -9.00 9.20 17.76
C THR A 42 -7.72 8.48 18.16
N LEU A 43 -6.59 9.15 17.97
CA LEU A 43 -5.28 8.62 18.33
C LEU A 43 -4.94 9.02 19.78
N ASP A 44 -4.79 8.04 20.64
CA ASP A 44 -4.20 8.24 21.97
C ASP A 44 -2.68 8.18 21.85
N TRP A 45 -2.03 9.34 21.94
CA TRP A 45 -0.58 9.46 21.81
C TRP A 45 0.20 8.69 22.87
N GLU A 46 -0.38 8.52 24.08
CA GLU A 46 0.24 7.72 25.13
C GLU A 46 0.24 6.23 24.83
N VAL A 47 -0.76 5.77 24.07
CA VAL A 47 -0.83 4.40 23.57
C VAL A 47 0.08 4.23 22.35
N LEU A 48 -0.03 5.12 21.36
CA LEU A 48 0.70 5.03 20.08
C LEU A 48 2.22 4.99 20.24
N LYS A 49 2.77 5.77 21.19
CA LYS A 49 4.23 5.81 21.41
C LYS A 49 4.84 4.47 21.83
N ASN A 50 4.00 3.52 22.26
CA ASN A 50 4.43 2.18 22.68
C ASN A 50 4.06 1.10 21.66
N GLN A 51 3.38 1.46 20.56
CA GLN A 51 3.00 0.54 19.51
C GLN A 51 4.10 0.38 18.47
N SER A 52 4.14 -0.78 17.85
CA SER A 52 4.96 -1.05 16.68
C SER A 52 4.38 -0.36 15.44
N TYR A 53 5.21 -0.22 14.40
CA TYR A 53 4.75 0.25 13.10
C TYR A 53 3.56 -0.55 12.57
N GLN A 54 3.60 -1.88 12.71
CA GLN A 54 2.53 -2.77 12.27
C GLN A 54 1.22 -2.50 13.01
N GLU A 55 1.25 -2.32 14.32
CA GLU A 55 0.05 -2.04 15.11
C GLU A 55 -0.59 -0.72 14.70
N ILE A 56 0.21 0.32 14.51
CA ILE A 56 -0.28 1.63 14.02
C ILE A 56 -0.84 1.50 12.60
N ALA A 57 -0.16 0.77 11.72
CA ALA A 57 -0.62 0.54 10.34
C ALA A 57 -1.96 -0.19 10.30
N ILE A 58 -2.16 -1.22 11.14
CA ILE A 58 -3.43 -1.94 11.25
C ILE A 58 -4.56 -0.99 11.67
N GLU A 59 -4.31 -0.15 12.65
CA GLU A 59 -5.32 0.80 13.16
C GLU A 59 -5.73 1.81 12.08
N ILE A 60 -4.75 2.44 11.44
CA ILE A 60 -5.00 3.43 10.38
C ILE A 60 -5.68 2.77 9.17
N LEU A 61 -5.18 1.65 8.68
CA LEU A 61 -5.77 0.97 7.53
C LEU A 61 -7.19 0.49 7.82
N SER A 62 -7.48 0.03 9.04
CA SER A 62 -8.83 -0.38 9.45
C SER A 62 -9.82 0.78 9.43
N ALA A 63 -9.37 1.99 9.72
CA ALA A 63 -10.22 3.18 9.66
C ALA A 63 -10.62 3.53 8.21
N PHE A 64 -9.75 3.30 7.23
CA PHE A 64 -10.02 3.59 5.82
C PHE A 64 -10.64 2.41 5.08
N LEU A 65 -10.16 1.19 5.27
CA LEU A 65 -10.57 -0.01 4.53
C LEU A 65 -11.72 -0.73 5.23
N THR A 66 -12.83 -0.03 5.42
CA THR A 66 -13.95 -0.46 6.29
C THR A 66 -14.72 -1.69 5.82
N ASP A 67 -14.50 -2.17 4.60
CA ASP A 67 -15.05 -3.43 4.09
C ASP A 67 -14.06 -4.61 4.22
N PHE A 68 -12.82 -4.38 4.69
CA PHE A 68 -11.90 -5.43 5.12
C PHE A 68 -12.16 -5.79 6.58
N THR A 69 -11.95 -7.05 6.94
CA THR A 69 -11.93 -7.44 8.35
C THR A 69 -10.60 -7.05 8.99
N LYS A 70 -10.58 -6.94 10.32
CA LYS A 70 -9.33 -6.65 11.05
C LYS A 70 -8.28 -7.74 10.82
N GLU A 71 -8.71 -9.01 10.73
CA GLU A 71 -7.84 -10.15 10.46
C GLU A 71 -7.22 -10.07 9.06
N GLU A 72 -7.99 -9.68 8.05
CA GLU A 72 -7.49 -9.47 6.68
C GLU A 72 -6.42 -8.36 6.64
N ILE A 73 -6.68 -7.22 7.29
CA ILE A 73 -5.72 -6.11 7.37
C ILE A 73 -4.47 -6.54 8.14
N THR A 74 -4.64 -7.22 9.27
CA THR A 74 -3.53 -7.72 10.08
C THR A 74 -2.64 -8.66 9.27
N ALA A 75 -3.23 -9.59 8.52
CA ALA A 75 -2.47 -10.48 7.66
C ALA A 75 -1.71 -9.72 6.56
N CYS A 76 -2.33 -8.74 5.89
CA CYS A 76 -1.68 -7.90 4.90
C CYS A 76 -0.49 -7.13 5.48
N VAL A 77 -0.67 -6.51 6.64
CA VAL A 77 0.36 -5.70 7.30
C VAL A 77 1.56 -6.55 7.72
N HIS A 78 1.32 -7.70 8.37
CA HIS A 78 2.42 -8.57 8.78
C HIS A 78 3.14 -9.26 7.63
N SER A 79 2.46 -9.50 6.51
CA SER A 79 3.10 -10.03 5.30
C SER A 79 3.94 -8.98 4.57
N ALA A 80 3.60 -7.70 4.72
CA ALA A 80 4.26 -6.59 4.03
C ALA A 80 5.46 -6.04 4.81
N TYR A 81 5.30 -5.88 6.11
CA TYR A 81 6.27 -5.21 6.99
C TYR A 81 6.89 -6.24 7.94
N ASP A 82 7.73 -7.08 7.38
CA ASP A 82 8.38 -8.22 8.02
C ASP A 82 9.92 -8.08 8.03
N THR A 83 10.61 -9.19 8.07
CA THR A 83 12.07 -9.26 8.06
C THR A 83 12.72 -8.84 6.73
N THR A 84 11.95 -8.45 5.72
CA THR A 84 12.47 -7.85 4.49
C THR A 84 12.91 -6.40 4.69
N PHE A 85 12.46 -5.78 5.78
CA PHE A 85 13.01 -4.52 6.28
C PHE A 85 14.19 -4.81 7.22
N ASP A 86 15.29 -4.08 7.08
CA ASP A 86 16.53 -4.31 7.82
C ASP A 86 16.51 -3.77 9.26
N THR A 87 15.39 -3.14 9.65
CA THR A 87 15.14 -2.66 11.02
C THR A 87 13.75 -3.04 11.52
N LYS A 88 13.63 -3.33 12.82
CA LYS A 88 12.34 -3.67 13.45
C LYS A 88 11.36 -2.50 13.51
N GLU A 89 11.88 -1.29 13.55
CA GLU A 89 11.07 -0.07 13.55
C GLU A 89 10.42 0.21 12.20
N ILE A 90 10.82 -0.48 11.12
CA ILE A 90 10.38 -0.28 9.73
C ILE A 90 10.71 1.14 9.22
N VAL A 91 10.31 2.16 9.97
CA VAL A 91 10.57 3.59 9.70
C VAL A 91 11.13 4.25 10.93
N PRO A 92 12.42 4.07 11.23
CA PRO A 92 13.05 4.75 12.36
C PRO A 92 13.11 6.26 12.14
N VAL A 93 12.95 7.02 13.23
CA VAL A 93 13.13 8.47 13.23
C VAL A 93 14.38 8.82 14.00
N LYS A 94 15.37 9.36 13.32
CA LYS A 94 16.66 9.76 13.90
C LYS A 94 16.67 11.26 14.21
N ARG A 95 17.07 11.61 15.42
CA ARG A 95 17.22 13.00 15.82
C ARG A 95 18.68 13.44 15.64
N VAL A 96 18.88 14.56 14.95
CA VAL A 96 20.18 15.21 14.78
C VAL A 96 20.01 16.68 15.15
N GLY A 97 20.53 17.06 16.33
CA GLY A 97 20.32 18.39 16.89
C GLY A 97 18.85 18.64 17.22
N ASP A 98 18.24 19.62 16.57
CA ASP A 98 16.82 20.02 16.69
C ASP A 98 15.93 19.45 15.58
N ARG A 99 16.50 18.65 14.66
CA ARG A 99 15.79 18.08 13.50
C ARG A 99 15.54 16.60 13.69
N HIS A 100 14.46 16.13 13.08
CA HIS A 100 14.10 14.72 13.02
C HIS A 100 14.11 14.26 11.57
N PHE A 101 14.77 13.13 11.31
CA PHE A 101 14.88 12.50 10.00
C PHE A 101 14.12 11.18 10.04
N MET A 102 13.12 11.06 9.19
CA MET A 102 12.38 9.82 8.96
C MET A 102 13.11 9.03 7.89
N GLU A 103 13.63 7.85 8.25
CA GLU A 103 14.40 6.99 7.35
C GLU A 103 13.47 6.05 6.60
N LEU A 104 13.31 6.24 5.29
CA LEU A 104 12.40 5.47 4.43
C LEU A 104 13.13 4.49 3.49
N PHE A 105 14.38 4.17 3.79
CA PHE A 105 15.26 3.35 2.94
C PHE A 105 15.57 1.97 3.51
N HIS A 106 14.83 1.50 4.51
CA HIS A 106 15.07 0.22 5.18
C HIS A 106 14.40 -0.97 4.49
N GLY A 107 13.63 -0.73 3.44
CA GLY A 107 12.97 -1.79 2.68
C GLY A 107 13.89 -2.47 1.66
N ARG A 108 13.36 -3.51 1.01
CA ARG A 108 14.10 -4.41 0.10
C ARG A 108 14.84 -3.70 -1.03
N THR A 109 14.32 -2.60 -1.54
CA THR A 109 14.92 -1.88 -2.67
C THR A 109 15.61 -0.58 -2.28
N ILE A 110 15.63 -0.25 -0.98
CA ILE A 110 16.22 0.98 -0.42
C ILE A 110 15.46 2.25 -0.86
N ALA A 111 14.38 2.11 -1.60
CA ALA A 111 13.54 3.21 -2.04
C ALA A 111 12.35 3.42 -1.09
N PHE A 112 11.97 4.68 -0.84
CA PHE A 112 10.79 4.99 -0.01
C PHE A 112 9.49 4.34 -0.53
N LYS A 113 9.46 3.95 -1.80
CA LYS A 113 8.32 3.29 -2.44
C LYS A 113 8.06 1.88 -1.89
N ASP A 114 9.03 1.26 -1.25
CA ASP A 114 8.86 -0.01 -0.55
C ASP A 114 7.75 0.08 0.51
N MET A 115 7.57 1.26 1.13
CA MET A 115 6.51 1.47 2.11
C MET A 115 5.12 1.18 1.57
N ALA A 116 4.83 1.54 0.33
CA ALA A 116 3.54 1.31 -0.30
C ALA A 116 3.51 0.01 -1.11
N LEU A 117 4.58 -0.30 -1.84
CA LEU A 117 4.60 -1.42 -2.77
C LEU A 117 4.82 -2.77 -2.08
N SER A 118 5.26 -2.80 -0.83
CA SER A 118 5.29 -4.04 -0.04
C SER A 118 3.90 -4.50 0.38
N ILE A 119 2.97 -3.60 0.71
CA ILE A 119 1.62 -3.97 1.16
C ILE A 119 0.61 -4.09 0.01
N LEU A 120 0.81 -3.36 -1.09
CA LEU A 120 -0.14 -3.34 -2.20
C LEU A 120 -0.51 -4.73 -2.74
N PRO A 121 0.41 -5.68 -2.94
CA PRO A 121 0.10 -7.02 -3.43
C PRO A 121 -0.89 -7.77 -2.53
N TYR A 122 -0.70 -7.68 -1.23
CA TYR A 122 -1.55 -8.36 -0.24
C TYR A 122 -2.95 -7.73 -0.15
N LEU A 123 -3.04 -6.41 -0.17
CA LEU A 123 -4.34 -5.72 -0.25
C LEU A 123 -5.06 -6.04 -1.55
N LEU A 124 -4.36 -6.09 -2.66
CA LEU A 124 -4.93 -6.36 -3.98
C LEU A 124 -5.45 -7.79 -4.10
N THR A 125 -4.69 -8.78 -3.66
CA THR A 125 -5.12 -10.19 -3.67
C THR A 125 -6.26 -10.45 -2.70
N THR A 126 -6.27 -9.79 -1.53
CA THR A 126 -7.39 -9.83 -0.59
C THR A 126 -8.63 -9.17 -1.19
N ALA A 127 -8.49 -8.01 -1.84
CA ALA A 127 -9.58 -7.34 -2.54
C ALA A 127 -10.18 -8.21 -3.66
N ALA A 128 -9.34 -8.91 -4.43
CA ALA A 128 -9.80 -9.84 -5.46
C ALA A 128 -10.65 -10.96 -4.87
N LYS A 129 -10.19 -11.60 -3.79
CA LYS A 129 -10.96 -12.63 -3.08
C LYS A 129 -12.32 -12.11 -2.58
N LYS A 130 -12.34 -10.93 -1.98
CA LYS A 130 -13.57 -10.28 -1.48
C LYS A 130 -14.58 -10.01 -2.60
N ASN A 131 -14.11 -9.62 -3.76
CA ASN A 131 -14.94 -9.34 -4.93
C ASN A 131 -15.18 -10.59 -5.80
N LYS A 132 -14.80 -11.78 -5.31
CA LYS A 132 -14.96 -13.07 -6.01
C LYS A 132 -14.37 -13.06 -7.44
N SER A 133 -13.26 -12.36 -7.60
CA SER A 133 -12.51 -12.36 -8.85
C SER A 133 -11.56 -13.55 -8.86
N ASP A 134 -11.70 -14.39 -9.85
CA ASP A 134 -10.83 -15.54 -10.17
C ASP A 134 -9.80 -15.21 -11.25
N LYS A 135 -9.80 -13.97 -11.74
CA LYS A 135 -8.88 -13.51 -12.77
C LYS A 135 -7.49 -13.28 -12.21
N GLU A 136 -6.48 -13.60 -13.00
CA GLU A 136 -5.12 -13.17 -12.72
C GLU A 136 -4.99 -11.66 -12.84
N ILE A 137 -4.22 -11.08 -11.95
CA ILE A 137 -3.96 -9.64 -11.90
C ILE A 137 -2.63 -9.39 -12.59
N VAL A 138 -2.64 -8.58 -13.64
CA VAL A 138 -1.43 -8.17 -14.34
C VAL A 138 -1.13 -6.72 -14.02
N ILE A 139 0.01 -6.48 -13.38
CA ILE A 139 0.51 -5.15 -13.06
C ILE A 139 1.35 -4.66 -14.23
N LEU A 140 0.93 -3.55 -14.82
CA LEU A 140 1.72 -2.87 -15.86
C LEU A 140 2.30 -1.59 -15.29
N THR A 141 3.61 -1.44 -15.36
CA THR A 141 4.27 -0.20 -14.92
C THR A 141 5.30 0.25 -15.96
N ALA A 142 5.36 1.55 -16.19
CA ALA A 142 6.39 2.18 -17.02
C ALA A 142 7.20 3.14 -16.14
N THR A 143 8.49 2.91 -16.03
CA THR A 143 9.34 3.60 -15.05
C THR A 143 10.79 3.61 -15.48
N SER A 144 11.53 4.62 -15.05
CA SER A 144 12.97 4.73 -15.28
C SER A 144 13.84 4.27 -14.10
N GLY A 145 13.23 3.75 -13.00
CA GLY A 145 14.03 3.39 -11.82
C GLY A 145 13.22 2.85 -10.64
N ASP A 146 13.29 3.51 -9.49
CA ASP A 146 12.85 3.06 -8.17
C ASP A 146 11.43 2.48 -8.11
N THR A 147 10.48 3.07 -8.83
CA THR A 147 9.08 2.59 -8.80
C THR A 147 8.95 1.20 -9.39
N GLY A 148 9.60 0.94 -10.55
CA GLY A 148 9.56 -0.38 -11.16
C GLY A 148 10.30 -1.43 -10.34
N LYS A 149 11.46 -1.07 -9.79
CA LYS A 149 12.24 -1.94 -8.92
C LYS A 149 11.46 -2.34 -7.66
N ALA A 150 10.85 -1.37 -6.99
CA ALA A 150 10.05 -1.63 -5.81
C ALA A 150 8.77 -2.44 -6.12
N ALA A 151 8.13 -2.19 -7.28
CA ALA A 151 6.99 -2.98 -7.73
C ALA A 151 7.39 -4.43 -8.04
N LEU A 152 8.49 -4.66 -8.77
CA LEU A 152 9.01 -6.00 -9.03
C LEU A 152 9.29 -6.75 -7.72
N ALA A 153 9.96 -6.11 -6.77
CA ALA A 153 10.25 -6.72 -5.48
C ALA A 153 9.00 -7.01 -4.65
N GLY A 154 8.00 -6.12 -4.68
CA GLY A 154 6.76 -6.27 -3.92
C GLY A 154 5.84 -7.35 -4.47
N PHE A 155 5.75 -7.49 -5.80
CA PHE A 155 4.90 -8.49 -6.47
C PHE A 155 5.61 -9.82 -6.75
N ALA A 156 6.92 -9.93 -6.45
CA ALA A 156 7.65 -11.19 -6.64
C ALA A 156 7.00 -12.32 -5.83
N ASP A 157 6.72 -13.43 -6.52
CA ASP A 157 6.17 -14.66 -5.92
C ASP A 157 4.80 -14.51 -5.22
N VAL A 158 4.08 -13.40 -5.46
CA VAL A 158 2.72 -13.23 -4.94
C VAL A 158 1.73 -13.99 -5.82
N PRO A 159 1.01 -14.99 -5.25
CA PRO A 159 0.08 -15.82 -6.03
C PRO A 159 -0.99 -14.99 -6.76
N HIS A 160 -1.38 -15.42 -7.95
CA HIS A 160 -2.39 -14.79 -8.81
C HIS A 160 -2.04 -13.37 -9.27
N THR A 161 -0.75 -13.01 -9.23
CA THR A 161 -0.27 -11.74 -9.78
C THR A 161 0.87 -11.96 -10.77
N ASN A 162 0.90 -11.14 -11.81
CA ASN A 162 2.01 -11.03 -12.75
C ASN A 162 2.39 -9.57 -12.87
N ILE A 163 3.67 -9.28 -13.09
CA ILE A 163 4.14 -7.91 -13.28
C ILE A 163 4.96 -7.78 -14.56
N ILE A 164 4.69 -6.72 -15.31
CA ILE A 164 5.42 -6.34 -16.52
C ILE A 164 5.90 -4.90 -16.33
N VAL A 165 7.22 -4.72 -16.45
CA VAL A 165 7.85 -3.41 -16.30
C VAL A 165 8.39 -2.95 -17.64
N PHE A 166 7.98 -1.80 -18.10
CA PHE A 166 8.54 -1.10 -19.25
C PHE A 166 9.54 -0.06 -18.75
N TYR A 167 10.77 -0.15 -19.21
CA TYR A 167 11.83 0.80 -18.85
C TYR A 167 12.56 1.31 -20.11
N PRO A 168 13.13 2.53 -20.07
CA PRO A 168 13.89 3.05 -21.20
C PRO A 168 15.12 2.20 -21.48
N SER A 169 15.36 1.87 -22.75
CA SER A 169 16.55 1.12 -23.16
C SER A 169 17.84 1.94 -23.07
N ILE A 170 17.74 3.27 -22.97
CA ILE A 170 18.86 4.21 -22.84
C ILE A 170 18.56 5.13 -21.67
N GLY A 171 19.49 5.23 -20.70
CA GLY A 171 19.37 6.14 -19.54
C GLY A 171 18.54 5.61 -18.37
N GLY A 172 18.13 4.36 -18.39
CA GLY A 172 17.55 3.66 -17.22
C GLY A 172 18.63 2.98 -16.38
N ALA A 173 18.35 2.72 -15.11
CA ALA A 173 19.21 1.89 -14.28
C ALA A 173 19.21 0.47 -14.85
N LEU A 174 20.35 0.04 -15.36
CA LEU A 174 20.55 -1.26 -16.00
C LEU A 174 20.73 -2.43 -15.01
N GLU A 175 20.64 -2.17 -13.70
CA GLU A 175 20.82 -3.19 -12.66
C GLU A 175 19.50 -3.43 -11.93
N LEU A 176 18.77 -4.43 -12.41
CA LEU A 176 17.71 -5.12 -11.68
C LEU A 176 18.20 -6.51 -11.30
#